data_c0c903999d98f019c6fffada459b29d7
#
_entry.id   c0c903999d98f019c6fffada459b29d7
#
_cell.length_a   1.000
_cell.length_b   1.000
_cell.length_c   1.000
_cell.angle_alpha   90.00
_cell.angle_beta   90.00
_cell.angle_gamma   90.00
#
_symmetry.space_group_name_H-M   'P 1'
#
loop_
_entity.id
_entity.type
_entity.pdbx_description
1 polymer ?
#
loop_
_entity_poly.entity_id
_entity_poly.type
_entity_poly.pdbx_seq_one_letter_code
_entity_poly.pdbx_strand_id
1 'polypeptide(L)'
;MRVRERIRRSFTRHLFLKIFALFLAILLWFQVSRKGQEYLSFQVPVTVSHLPPQLELTKTSPQQVTITLSGPPGLSREVPPGSLNILLDGSLMHEGSTVVHLLPSMVSGPPGVHVDTISPRTVRLALEATIQKRVPLYPQFVGSIRGPFPSIRVTLSPDSALVEGGSRSLSRLKGLRIAPIDLSLLTNDKKQVLSVPLTLPVNAQFRIVNPRIVTVTITRVSGKKNHKAKEKQEF
;
A
#
# COMPACT_ATOMS: atom_id res chain seq x y z
N MET A 1 7.54 -80.63 -25.73
CA MET A 1 8.12 -79.74 -26.75
C MET A 1 7.07 -78.95 -27.56
N ARG A 2 5.76 -79.22 -27.52
CA ARG A 2 4.76 -78.54 -28.40
C ARG A 2 4.22 -77.18 -27.90
N VAL A 3 4.50 -76.76 -26.69
CA VAL A 3 3.93 -75.51 -26.12
C VAL A 3 4.82 -74.32 -26.52
N ARG A 4 6.10 -74.50 -26.67
CA ARG A 4 7.04 -73.41 -27.10
C ARG A 4 6.85 -72.91 -28.53
N GLU A 5 6.47 -73.80 -29.43
CA GLU A 5 6.25 -73.41 -30.84
C GLU A 5 4.93 -72.67 -31.06
N ARG A 6 3.87 -72.96 -30.27
CA ARG A 6 2.62 -72.21 -30.34
C ARG A 6 2.78 -70.78 -29.87
N ILE A 7 3.55 -70.54 -28.82
CA ILE A 7 3.81 -69.18 -28.32
C ILE A 7 4.59 -68.37 -29.35
N ARG A 8 5.57 -68.96 -30.00
CA ARG A 8 6.43 -68.28 -31.00
C ARG A 8 5.65 -67.91 -32.27
N ARG A 9 4.69 -68.76 -32.76
CA ARG A 9 3.83 -68.46 -33.90
C ARG A 9 2.76 -67.43 -33.60
N SER A 10 2.26 -67.32 -32.37
CA SER A 10 1.32 -66.32 -31.96
C SER A 10 2.02 -64.94 -31.77
N PHE A 11 3.33 -64.94 -31.46
CA PHE A 11 4.10 -63.71 -31.26
C PHE A 11 4.47 -63.04 -32.59
N THR A 12 4.73 -63.81 -33.65
CA THR A 12 5.07 -63.26 -34.98
C THR A 12 3.88 -62.93 -35.85
N ARG A 13 2.72 -63.48 -35.52
CA ARG A 13 1.48 -63.17 -36.24
C ARG A 13 1.02 -61.77 -35.91
N HIS A 14 0.87 -60.88 -36.89
CA HIS A 14 0.52 -59.48 -36.76
C HIS A 14 1.59 -58.62 -36.08
N LEU A 15 2.85 -58.88 -36.35
CA LEU A 15 3.96 -58.08 -35.77
C LEU A 15 3.81 -56.61 -36.10
N PHE A 16 3.34 -56.25 -37.28
CA PHE A 16 3.05 -54.87 -37.68
C PHE A 16 2.02 -54.19 -36.76
N LEU A 17 0.92 -54.85 -36.44
CA LEU A 17 -0.08 -54.30 -35.53
C LEU A 17 0.43 -54.10 -34.09
N LYS A 18 1.34 -54.98 -33.62
CA LYS A 18 1.93 -54.87 -32.30
C LYS A 18 2.92 -53.69 -32.22
N ILE A 19 3.76 -53.54 -33.28
CA ILE A 19 4.65 -52.41 -33.39
C ILE A 19 3.87 -51.10 -33.50
N PHE A 20 2.81 -51.08 -34.28
CA PHE A 20 1.94 -49.91 -34.39
C PHE A 20 1.23 -49.58 -33.07
N ALA A 21 0.72 -50.56 -32.34
CA ALA A 21 0.13 -50.38 -31.04
C ALA A 21 1.15 -49.85 -30.00
N LEU A 22 2.39 -50.41 -30.04
CA LEU A 22 3.48 -49.92 -29.17
C LEU A 22 3.84 -48.48 -29.52
N PHE A 23 3.98 -48.14 -30.79
CA PHE A 23 4.22 -46.78 -31.24
C PHE A 23 3.12 -45.81 -30.78
N LEU A 24 1.87 -46.23 -30.97
CA LEU A 24 0.73 -45.43 -30.50
C LEU A 24 0.72 -45.25 -28.98
N ALA A 25 1.05 -46.30 -28.23
CA ALA A 25 1.17 -46.22 -26.76
C ALA A 25 2.28 -45.28 -26.32
N ILE A 26 3.45 -45.31 -26.97
CA ILE A 26 4.56 -44.40 -26.70
C ILE A 26 4.17 -42.95 -27.05
N LEU A 27 3.47 -42.76 -28.16
CA LEU A 27 3.02 -41.45 -28.61
C LEU A 27 2.02 -40.84 -27.64
N LEU A 28 1.01 -41.65 -27.18
CA LEU A 28 0.06 -41.25 -26.17
C LEU A 28 0.74 -40.99 -24.81
N TRP A 29 1.68 -41.84 -24.40
CA TRP A 29 2.46 -41.66 -23.18
C TRP A 29 3.25 -40.34 -23.22
N PHE A 30 3.91 -40.04 -24.33
CA PHE A 30 4.67 -38.82 -24.53
C PHE A 30 3.76 -37.56 -24.48
N GLN A 31 2.55 -37.66 -25.02
CA GLN A 31 1.58 -36.57 -25.01
C GLN A 31 1.01 -36.32 -23.60
N VAL A 32 0.78 -37.38 -22.83
CA VAL A 32 0.28 -37.29 -21.44
C VAL A 32 1.39 -36.85 -20.47
N SER A 33 2.63 -37.36 -20.67
CA SER A 33 3.77 -37.00 -19.83
C SER A 33 4.16 -35.52 -19.92
N ARG A 34 3.82 -34.83 -21.01
CA ARG A 34 4.04 -33.38 -21.17
C ARG A 34 3.07 -32.51 -20.37
N LYS A 35 2.00 -33.04 -19.81
CA LYS A 35 0.99 -32.30 -19.06
C LYS A 35 1.31 -32.11 -17.57
N GLY A 36 2.56 -32.34 -17.16
CA GLY A 36 2.97 -32.33 -15.76
C GLY A 36 3.39 -30.98 -15.15
N GLN A 37 3.11 -29.85 -15.79
CA GLN A 37 3.39 -28.55 -15.18
C GLN A 37 2.09 -27.86 -14.76
N GLU A 38 2.02 -27.45 -13.52
CA GLU A 38 0.93 -26.62 -12.99
C GLU A 38 1.33 -25.15 -13.15
N TYR A 39 0.40 -24.35 -13.71
CA TYR A 39 0.58 -22.90 -13.86
C TYR A 39 -0.34 -22.19 -12.87
N LEU A 40 0.24 -21.35 -12.06
CA LEU A 40 -0.49 -20.56 -11.06
C LEU A 40 -0.18 -19.09 -11.22
N SER A 41 -1.20 -18.26 -11.15
CA SER A 41 -1.06 -16.81 -11.25
C SER A 41 -1.39 -16.15 -9.92
N PHE A 42 -0.46 -15.30 -9.46
CA PHE A 42 -0.59 -14.54 -8.21
C PHE A 42 -0.47 -13.05 -8.49
N GLN A 43 -1.25 -12.26 -7.75
CA GLN A 43 -1.07 -10.81 -7.72
C GLN A 43 -0.10 -10.46 -6.58
N VAL A 44 1.03 -9.88 -6.93
CA VAL A 44 2.12 -9.58 -6.00
C VAL A 44 2.37 -8.08 -5.97
N PRO A 45 2.43 -7.47 -4.78
CA PRO A 45 2.76 -6.06 -4.65
C PRO A 45 4.24 -5.81 -4.99
N VAL A 46 4.50 -4.66 -5.59
CA VAL A 46 5.86 -4.21 -5.90
C VAL A 46 6.38 -3.39 -4.72
N THR A 47 7.47 -3.85 -4.11
CA THR A 47 8.11 -3.18 -2.98
C THR A 47 9.49 -2.67 -3.40
N VAL A 48 9.82 -1.45 -2.99
CA VAL A 48 11.16 -0.87 -3.20
C VAL A 48 11.92 -0.92 -1.88
N SER A 49 13.14 -1.48 -1.91
CA SER A 49 14.07 -1.54 -0.79
C SER A 49 15.26 -0.62 -1.02
N HIS A 50 16.02 -0.32 0.06
CA HIS A 50 17.25 0.50 0.01
C HIS A 50 17.09 1.85 -0.68
N LEU A 51 15.91 2.47 -0.50
CA LEU A 51 15.70 3.82 -1.02
C LEU A 51 16.58 4.81 -0.24
N PRO A 52 17.31 5.72 -0.93
CA PRO A 52 18.06 6.79 -0.26
C PRO A 52 17.17 7.61 0.68
N PRO A 53 17.65 7.99 1.88
CA PRO A 53 16.82 8.70 2.89
C PRO A 53 16.31 10.06 2.42
N GLN A 54 16.94 10.63 1.39
CA GLN A 54 16.51 11.89 0.76
C GLN A 54 15.37 11.70 -0.25
N LEU A 55 14.99 10.46 -0.57
CA LEU A 55 13.94 10.16 -1.54
C LEU A 55 12.77 9.46 -0.88
N GLU A 56 11.59 9.77 -1.36
CA GLU A 56 10.34 9.12 -0.97
C GLU A 56 9.60 8.61 -2.20
N LEU A 57 9.12 7.37 -2.11
CA LEU A 57 8.28 6.76 -3.14
C LEU A 57 6.85 7.27 -3.00
N THR A 58 6.43 8.14 -3.89
CA THR A 58 5.09 8.74 -3.85
C THR A 58 4.06 7.96 -4.64
N LYS A 59 4.47 7.27 -5.68
CA LYS A 59 3.55 6.49 -6.52
C LYS A 59 4.24 5.32 -7.19
N THR A 60 3.55 4.17 -7.17
CA THR A 60 3.89 2.97 -7.96
C THR A 60 2.75 2.67 -8.92
N SER A 61 3.03 2.45 -10.19
CA SER A 61 2.00 2.15 -11.19
C SER A 61 2.48 1.09 -12.19
N PRO A 62 1.85 -0.09 -12.23
CA PRO A 62 0.81 -0.56 -11.32
C PRO A 62 1.34 -0.87 -9.91
N GLN A 63 0.47 -0.90 -8.91
CA GLN A 63 0.85 -1.26 -7.52
C GLN A 63 1.07 -2.76 -7.34
N GLN A 64 0.41 -3.55 -8.17
CA GLN A 64 0.50 -5.01 -8.17
C GLN A 64 0.75 -5.50 -9.59
N VAL A 65 1.49 -6.59 -9.69
CA VAL A 65 1.74 -7.29 -10.95
C VAL A 65 1.33 -8.75 -10.83
N THR A 66 0.90 -9.33 -11.94
CA THR A 66 0.55 -10.74 -12.02
C THR A 66 1.82 -11.54 -12.36
N ILE A 67 2.15 -12.49 -11.51
CA ILE A 67 3.25 -13.44 -11.73
C ILE A 67 2.63 -14.80 -12.00
N THR A 68 3.01 -15.41 -13.11
CA THR A 68 2.67 -16.80 -13.41
C THR A 68 3.86 -17.67 -13.08
N LEU A 69 3.63 -18.63 -12.22
CA LEU A 69 4.61 -19.63 -11.78
C LEU A 69 4.35 -20.93 -12.52
N SER A 70 5.40 -21.67 -12.80
CA SER A 70 5.36 -23.03 -13.29
C SER A 70 6.12 -23.95 -12.36
N GLY A 71 5.61 -25.16 -12.18
CA GLY A 71 6.26 -26.14 -11.31
C GLY A 71 5.57 -27.50 -11.31
N PRO A 72 6.00 -28.41 -10.44
CA PRO A 72 5.43 -29.75 -10.33
C PRO A 72 3.96 -29.70 -9.86
N PRO A 73 3.18 -30.74 -10.15
CA PRO A 73 1.81 -30.86 -9.68
C PRO A 73 1.73 -30.76 -8.15
N GLY A 74 0.82 -29.93 -7.65
CA GLY A 74 0.68 -29.64 -6.22
C GLY A 74 1.36 -28.35 -5.77
N LEU A 75 1.95 -27.59 -6.67
CA LEU A 75 2.60 -26.31 -6.41
C LEU A 75 1.68 -25.32 -5.65
N SER A 76 0.37 -25.37 -5.92
CA SER A 76 -0.63 -24.54 -5.24
C SER A 76 -0.65 -24.72 -3.72
N ARG A 77 -0.21 -25.89 -3.21
CA ARG A 77 -0.14 -26.19 -1.78
C ARG A 77 1.16 -25.71 -1.14
N GLU A 78 2.21 -25.53 -1.94
CA GLU A 78 3.55 -25.17 -1.48
C GLU A 78 3.80 -23.65 -1.47
N VAL A 79 2.98 -22.87 -2.21
CA VAL A 79 3.09 -21.41 -2.30
C VAL A 79 1.99 -20.75 -1.48
N PRO A 80 2.26 -20.38 -0.20
CA PRO A 80 1.28 -19.67 0.62
C PRO A 80 0.98 -18.28 0.04
N PRO A 81 -0.23 -17.75 0.20
CA PRO A 81 -0.54 -16.37 -0.14
C PRO A 81 0.42 -15.41 0.58
N GLY A 82 1.05 -14.50 -0.15
CA GLY A 82 1.99 -13.53 0.41
C GLY A 82 3.45 -14.00 0.54
N SER A 83 3.78 -15.24 0.17
CA SER A 83 5.18 -15.71 0.14
C SER A 83 5.99 -15.18 -1.03
N LEU A 84 5.31 -14.61 -2.03
CA LEU A 84 5.94 -14.00 -3.19
C LEU A 84 6.10 -12.50 -2.97
N ASN A 85 7.30 -12.00 -3.18
CA ASN A 85 7.61 -10.58 -3.10
C ASN A 85 8.47 -10.17 -4.30
N ILE A 86 8.18 -8.99 -4.85
CA ILE A 86 9.07 -8.35 -5.82
C ILE A 86 9.82 -7.27 -5.06
N LEU A 87 11.13 -7.43 -5.01
CA LEU A 87 12.02 -6.52 -4.32
C LEU A 87 12.86 -5.75 -5.35
N LEU A 88 12.58 -4.46 -5.47
CA LEU A 88 13.35 -3.57 -6.32
C LEU A 88 14.40 -2.84 -5.47
N ASP A 89 15.64 -2.85 -5.93
CA ASP A 89 16.71 -2.07 -5.30
C ASP A 89 16.61 -0.60 -5.73
N GLY A 90 16.35 0.26 -4.75
CA GLY A 90 16.21 1.71 -4.92
C GLY A 90 17.51 2.50 -4.69
N SER A 91 18.64 1.84 -4.38
CA SER A 91 19.89 2.50 -3.97
C SER A 91 20.45 3.50 -4.98
N LEU A 92 20.24 3.24 -6.27
CA LEU A 92 20.69 4.08 -7.39
C LEU A 92 19.58 4.93 -8.02
N MET A 93 18.41 4.96 -7.41
CA MET A 93 17.30 5.75 -7.94
C MET A 93 17.47 7.23 -7.65
N HIS A 94 16.94 8.07 -8.53
CA HIS A 94 16.99 9.52 -8.46
C HIS A 94 15.58 10.09 -8.43
N GLU A 95 15.45 11.35 -8.05
CA GLU A 95 14.19 12.09 -8.09
C GLU A 95 13.61 12.09 -9.51
N GLY A 96 12.30 11.89 -9.59
CA GLY A 96 11.55 11.91 -10.85
C GLY A 96 10.74 10.64 -11.09
N SER A 97 10.40 10.41 -12.35
CA SER A 97 9.67 9.20 -12.77
C SER A 97 10.62 8.22 -13.43
N THR A 98 10.81 7.08 -12.83
CA THR A 98 11.65 5.99 -13.33
C THR A 98 10.79 4.82 -13.78
N VAL A 99 11.11 4.23 -14.93
CA VAL A 99 10.47 3.00 -15.41
C VAL A 99 11.45 1.84 -15.17
N VAL A 100 11.00 0.86 -14.40
CA VAL A 100 11.80 -0.32 -14.08
C VAL A 100 11.24 -1.53 -14.82
N HIS A 101 12.11 -2.29 -15.47
CA HIS A 101 11.77 -3.56 -16.07
C HIS A 101 11.88 -4.68 -15.03
N LEU A 102 10.80 -5.42 -14.85
CA LEU A 102 10.76 -6.55 -13.93
C LEU A 102 11.38 -7.78 -14.57
N LEU A 103 12.34 -8.37 -13.87
CA LEU A 103 13.00 -9.61 -14.25
C LEU A 103 12.55 -10.74 -13.31
N PRO A 104 12.49 -12.00 -13.80
CA PRO A 104 12.19 -13.16 -12.96
C PRO A 104 13.08 -13.28 -11.73
N SER A 105 14.35 -12.85 -11.84
CA SER A 105 15.32 -12.86 -10.75
C SER A 105 15.02 -11.89 -9.60
N MET A 106 14.13 -10.93 -9.81
CA MET A 106 13.69 -9.97 -8.77
C MET A 106 12.53 -10.52 -7.92
N VAL A 107 11.98 -11.67 -8.28
CA VAL A 107 10.90 -12.32 -7.55
C VAL A 107 11.50 -13.25 -6.51
N SER A 108 11.23 -12.98 -5.24
CA SER A 108 11.54 -13.89 -4.15
C SER A 108 10.34 -14.80 -3.89
N GLY A 109 10.59 -16.09 -3.79
CA GLY A 109 9.58 -17.10 -3.52
C GLY A 109 10.18 -18.36 -2.90
N PRO A 110 9.34 -19.35 -2.56
CA PRO A 110 9.82 -20.62 -2.01
C PRO A 110 10.70 -21.39 -3.01
N PRO A 111 11.58 -22.27 -2.53
CA PRO A 111 12.46 -23.06 -3.39
C PRO A 111 11.66 -24.01 -4.30
N GLY A 112 12.17 -24.25 -5.50
CA GLY A 112 11.53 -25.17 -6.47
C GLY A 112 10.46 -24.54 -7.37
N VAL A 113 10.17 -23.26 -7.21
CA VAL A 113 9.22 -22.51 -8.03
C VAL A 113 9.95 -21.74 -9.12
N HIS A 114 9.48 -21.86 -10.36
CA HIS A 114 10.00 -21.09 -11.49
C HIS A 114 9.01 -20.02 -11.92
N VAL A 115 9.52 -18.80 -12.08
CA VAL A 115 8.74 -17.69 -12.64
C VAL A 115 8.73 -17.81 -14.14
N ASP A 116 7.54 -18.04 -14.70
CA ASP A 116 7.35 -18.18 -16.15
C ASP A 116 7.11 -16.82 -16.80
N THR A 117 6.14 -16.06 -16.25
CA THR A 117 5.74 -14.76 -16.81
C THR A 117 5.47 -13.75 -15.72
N ILE A 118 5.79 -12.48 -16.02
CA ILE A 118 5.42 -11.31 -15.21
C ILE A 118 4.63 -10.35 -16.09
N SER A 119 3.47 -9.94 -15.65
CA SER A 119 2.60 -9.01 -16.39
C SER A 119 2.00 -7.94 -15.48
N PRO A 120 2.20 -6.66 -15.77
CA PRO A 120 3.07 -6.12 -16.80
C PRO A 120 4.56 -6.26 -16.46
N ARG A 121 5.43 -6.26 -17.46
CA ARG A 121 6.89 -6.34 -17.29
C ARG A 121 7.54 -5.03 -16.87
N THR A 122 6.76 -3.94 -16.81
CA THR A 122 7.29 -2.62 -16.48
C THR A 122 6.46 -1.99 -15.38
N VAL A 123 7.13 -1.37 -14.43
CA VAL A 123 6.53 -0.60 -13.36
C VAL A 123 7.11 0.81 -13.39
N ARG A 124 6.25 1.79 -13.30
CA ARG A 124 6.63 3.20 -13.18
C ARG A 124 6.63 3.59 -11.71
N LEU A 125 7.75 4.08 -11.25
CA LEU A 125 7.95 4.61 -9.91
C LEU A 125 8.06 6.12 -9.99
N ALA A 126 7.34 6.83 -9.13
CA ALA A 126 7.51 8.27 -8.95
C ALA A 126 8.17 8.53 -7.60
N LEU A 127 9.35 9.11 -7.66
CA LEU A 127 10.21 9.42 -6.53
C LEU A 127 10.31 10.92 -6.37
N GLU A 128 10.18 11.41 -5.15
CA GLU A 128 10.29 12.82 -4.82
C GLU A 128 11.37 13.02 -3.75
N ALA A 129 12.01 14.20 -3.79
CA ALA A 129 12.91 14.58 -2.71
C ALA A 129 12.12 14.70 -1.41
N THR A 130 12.64 14.11 -0.34
CA THR A 130 12.09 14.24 1.00
C THR A 130 12.48 15.60 1.56
N ILE A 131 11.48 16.39 1.93
CA ILE A 131 11.67 17.70 2.56
C ILE A 131 10.94 17.77 3.89
N GLN A 132 11.38 18.68 4.75
CA GLN A 132 10.65 19.06 5.95
C GLN A 132 9.98 20.42 5.76
N LYS A 133 8.71 20.49 6.17
CA LYS A 133 7.91 21.71 6.09
C LYS A 133 7.17 21.94 7.40
N ARG A 134 7.18 23.19 7.87
CA ARG A 134 6.32 23.62 8.96
C ARG A 134 4.96 24.01 8.42
N VAL A 135 3.90 23.40 8.95
CA VAL A 135 2.52 23.64 8.53
C VAL A 135 1.64 24.06 9.69
N PRO A 136 0.75 25.05 9.51
CA PRO A 136 -0.16 25.50 10.55
C PRO A 136 -1.18 24.42 10.92
N LEU A 137 -1.59 24.42 12.18
CA LEU A 137 -2.59 23.53 12.73
C LEU A 137 -3.93 24.26 12.83
N TYR A 138 -5.00 23.58 12.41
CA TYR A 138 -6.36 24.09 12.48
C TYR A 138 -7.21 23.22 13.40
N PRO A 139 -7.91 23.83 14.38
CA PRO A 139 -8.84 23.08 15.20
C PRO A 139 -10.06 22.68 14.38
N GLN A 140 -10.59 21.50 14.68
CA GLN A 140 -11.87 21.03 14.17
C GLN A 140 -12.80 20.83 15.35
N PHE A 141 -14.05 21.31 15.23
CA PHE A 141 -15.04 21.23 16.29
C PHE A 141 -16.23 20.39 15.82
N VAL A 142 -16.81 19.63 16.76
CA VAL A 142 -18.06 18.91 16.61
C VAL A 142 -18.95 19.22 17.81
N GLY A 143 -20.27 19.07 17.62
CA GLY A 143 -21.25 19.40 18.67
C GLY A 143 -21.53 20.91 18.82
N SER A 144 -22.28 21.26 19.83
CA SER A 144 -22.67 22.64 20.15
C SER A 144 -22.32 22.98 21.59
N ILE A 145 -21.97 24.24 21.82
CA ILE A 145 -21.71 24.75 23.18
C ILE A 145 -23.01 24.87 23.93
N ARG A 146 -23.10 24.24 25.10
CA ARG A 146 -24.21 24.40 26.03
C ARG A 146 -23.93 25.57 26.98
N GLY A 147 -24.87 26.52 27.11
CA GLY A 147 -24.80 27.60 28.09
C GLY A 147 -24.79 29.02 27.49
N PRO A 148 -24.79 30.07 28.32
CA PRO A 148 -25.02 31.46 27.93
C PRO A 148 -23.77 32.17 27.36
N PHE A 149 -22.77 31.45 26.85
CA PHE A 149 -21.53 32.07 26.37
C PHE A 149 -21.59 32.33 24.86
N PRO A 150 -21.49 33.59 24.43
CA PRO A 150 -21.64 33.95 23.03
C PRO A 150 -20.43 33.60 22.14
N SER A 151 -19.26 33.42 22.72
CA SER A 151 -18.02 33.14 21.94
C SER A 151 -16.97 32.39 22.76
N ILE A 152 -16.14 31.61 22.02
CA ILE A 152 -14.97 30.95 22.56
C ILE A 152 -13.74 31.47 21.82
N ARG A 153 -12.62 31.59 22.54
CA ARG A 153 -11.30 31.78 21.98
C ARG A 153 -10.55 30.48 22.12
N VAL A 154 -9.99 30.00 21.01
CA VAL A 154 -9.21 28.76 20.97
C VAL A 154 -7.76 29.11 20.63
N THR A 155 -6.84 28.60 21.42
CA THR A 155 -5.41 28.77 21.22
C THR A 155 -4.76 27.40 21.16
N LEU A 156 -3.94 27.17 20.16
CA LEU A 156 -3.17 25.94 19.99
C LEU A 156 -1.71 26.20 20.42
N SER A 157 -1.14 25.27 21.14
CA SER A 157 0.28 25.31 21.53
C SER A 157 0.91 23.92 21.37
N PRO A 158 1.84 23.77 20.44
CA PRO A 158 2.21 24.69 19.37
C PRO A 158 1.11 24.88 18.31
N ASP A 159 1.15 25.97 17.56
CA ASP A 159 0.21 26.32 16.49
C ASP A 159 0.56 25.70 15.13
N SER A 160 1.71 25.07 15.05
CA SER A 160 2.28 24.49 13.82
C SER A 160 2.94 23.15 14.10
N ALA A 161 3.01 22.30 13.08
CA ALA A 161 3.72 21.03 13.12
C ALA A 161 4.79 20.97 12.03
N LEU A 162 5.89 20.30 12.36
CA LEU A 162 6.94 19.94 11.41
C LEU A 162 6.54 18.59 10.79
N VAL A 163 6.38 18.58 9.49
CA VAL A 163 6.05 17.39 8.70
C VAL A 163 7.16 17.10 7.71
N GLU A 164 7.33 15.82 7.38
CA GLU A 164 8.34 15.35 6.45
C GLU A 164 7.69 14.44 5.42
N GLY A 165 8.07 14.61 4.15
CA GLY A 165 7.52 13.84 3.04
C GLY A 165 7.98 14.37 1.69
N GLY A 166 7.41 13.82 0.61
CA GLY A 166 7.73 14.22 -0.75
C GLY A 166 7.45 15.69 -1.03
N SER A 167 8.36 16.34 -1.74
CA SER A 167 8.35 17.78 -1.99
C SER A 167 7.05 18.28 -2.63
N ARG A 168 6.52 17.57 -3.62
CA ARG A 168 5.25 17.93 -4.30
C ARG A 168 4.04 17.68 -3.40
N SER A 169 4.07 16.62 -2.62
CA SER A 169 3.01 16.30 -1.66
C SER A 169 2.90 17.38 -0.60
N LEU A 170 4.04 17.81 -0.04
CA LEU A 170 4.09 18.85 0.98
C LEU A 170 3.86 20.26 0.42
N SER A 171 4.19 20.55 -0.84
CA SER A 171 3.91 21.86 -1.44
C SER A 171 2.41 22.16 -1.49
N ARG A 172 1.58 21.14 -1.69
CA ARG A 172 0.11 21.26 -1.73
C ARG A 172 -0.53 21.30 -0.33
N LEU A 173 0.22 20.93 0.70
CA LEU A 173 -0.28 20.91 2.06
C LEU A 173 -0.32 22.34 2.64
N LYS A 174 -1.53 22.87 2.80
CA LYS A 174 -1.75 24.21 3.36
C LYS A 174 -1.82 24.23 4.89
N GLY A 175 -2.11 23.09 5.53
CA GLY A 175 -2.18 22.95 6.98
C GLY A 175 -2.77 21.59 7.37
N LEU A 176 -2.73 21.29 8.66
CA LEU A 176 -3.25 20.07 9.25
C LEU A 176 -4.42 20.37 10.17
N ARG A 177 -5.44 19.53 10.11
CA ARG A 177 -6.54 19.55 11.09
C ARG A 177 -6.19 18.63 12.24
N ILE A 178 -6.37 19.11 13.47
CA ILE A 178 -6.24 18.27 14.66
C ILE A 178 -7.51 17.39 14.80
N ALA A 179 -7.44 16.37 15.65
CA ALA A 179 -8.61 15.56 15.95
C ALA A 179 -9.80 16.41 16.39
N PRO A 180 -11.04 16.07 16.01
CA PRO A 180 -12.21 16.86 16.32
C PRO A 180 -12.42 16.96 17.84
N ILE A 181 -12.66 18.18 18.30
CA ILE A 181 -12.95 18.51 19.70
C ILE A 181 -14.46 18.62 19.87
N ASP A 182 -15.02 17.81 20.74
CA ASP A 182 -16.45 17.87 21.05
C ASP A 182 -16.74 19.01 22.01
N LEU A 183 -17.43 20.03 21.49
CA LEU A 183 -17.82 21.20 22.25
C LEU A 183 -18.92 20.90 23.31
N SER A 184 -19.66 19.81 23.17
CA SER A 184 -20.68 19.40 24.12
C SER A 184 -20.10 18.85 25.44
N LEU A 185 -18.84 18.40 25.41
CA LEU A 185 -18.13 17.89 26.58
C LEU A 185 -17.40 18.99 27.37
N LEU A 186 -17.43 20.23 26.88
CA LEU A 186 -16.77 21.34 27.56
C LEU A 186 -17.49 21.67 28.86
N THR A 187 -16.72 21.63 29.96
CA THR A 187 -17.19 22.05 31.31
C THR A 187 -17.49 23.56 31.37
N ASN A 188 -18.24 24.00 32.35
CA ASN A 188 -18.59 25.44 32.51
C ASN A 188 -17.42 26.34 32.95
N ASP A 189 -16.21 25.84 32.98
CA ASP A 189 -15.01 26.58 33.37
C ASP A 189 -14.66 27.69 32.37
N LYS A 190 -14.15 28.81 32.88
CA LYS A 190 -13.71 29.94 32.05
C LYS A 190 -12.58 29.58 31.12
N LYS A 191 -11.74 28.63 31.52
CA LYS A 191 -10.57 28.16 30.74
C LYS A 191 -10.44 26.65 30.87
N GLN A 192 -10.37 25.95 29.73
CA GLN A 192 -10.16 24.52 29.67
C GLN A 192 -8.96 24.20 28.80
N VAL A 193 -8.14 23.28 29.25
CA VAL A 193 -6.92 22.83 28.53
C VAL A 193 -7.09 21.37 28.18
N LEU A 194 -6.97 21.07 26.91
CA LEU A 194 -7.12 19.73 26.35
C LEU A 194 -5.84 19.32 25.62
N SER A 195 -5.37 18.11 25.83
CA SER A 195 -4.28 17.53 25.07
C SER A 195 -4.86 16.67 23.94
N VAL A 196 -4.63 17.08 22.70
CA VAL A 196 -5.18 16.45 21.51
C VAL A 196 -4.05 15.85 20.68
N PRO A 197 -4.10 14.54 20.37
CA PRO A 197 -3.11 13.93 19.51
C PRO A 197 -3.27 14.41 18.06
N LEU A 198 -2.15 14.58 17.37
CA LEU A 198 -2.12 14.80 15.93
C LEU A 198 -2.26 13.46 15.21
N THR A 199 -3.35 13.31 14.46
CA THR A 199 -3.60 12.14 13.63
C THR A 199 -3.40 12.49 12.16
N LEU A 200 -2.75 11.56 11.44
CA LEU A 200 -2.59 11.68 10.00
C LEU A 200 -3.89 11.30 9.29
N PRO A 201 -4.23 11.95 8.18
CA PRO A 201 -5.26 11.47 7.26
C PRO A 201 -4.92 10.05 6.76
N VAL A 202 -5.94 9.24 6.49
CA VAL A 202 -5.80 7.81 6.11
C VAL A 202 -4.85 7.57 4.92
N ASN A 203 -4.73 8.56 4.02
CA ASN A 203 -3.87 8.47 2.83
C ASN A 203 -2.75 9.53 2.84
N ALA A 204 -2.25 9.90 4.02
CA ALA A 204 -1.17 10.87 4.11
C ALA A 204 0.14 10.31 3.53
N GLN A 205 0.70 11.01 2.56
CA GLN A 205 2.02 10.73 1.97
C GLN A 205 3.10 11.58 2.67
N PHE A 206 3.00 11.73 3.98
CA PHE A 206 3.96 12.44 4.83
C PHE A 206 3.83 11.97 6.26
N ARG A 207 4.86 12.19 7.05
CA ARG A 207 4.89 11.87 8.48
C ARG A 207 5.01 13.14 9.34
N ILE A 208 4.46 13.10 10.53
CA ILE A 208 4.61 14.16 11.52
C ILE A 208 5.91 13.89 12.28
N VAL A 209 6.83 14.86 12.22
CA VAL A 209 8.09 14.80 12.97
C VAL A 209 7.88 15.31 14.39
N ASN A 210 7.24 16.48 14.53
CA ASN A 210 6.99 17.14 15.83
C ASN A 210 5.89 18.23 15.70
N PRO A 211 4.99 18.42 16.68
CA PRO A 211 4.75 17.59 17.86
C PRO A 211 3.79 16.43 17.54
N ARG A 212 3.73 15.44 18.43
CA ARG A 212 2.73 14.37 18.37
C ARG A 212 1.43 14.73 19.10
N ILE A 213 1.51 15.64 20.05
CA ILE A 213 0.40 16.10 20.90
C ILE A 213 0.37 17.61 20.86
N VAL A 214 -0.83 18.18 20.75
CA VAL A 214 -1.05 19.63 20.77
C VAL A 214 -1.93 19.98 21.95
N THR A 215 -1.52 20.99 22.69
CA THR A 215 -2.30 21.54 23.78
C THR A 215 -3.29 22.56 23.23
N VAL A 216 -4.58 22.30 23.41
CA VAL A 216 -5.67 23.18 22.99
C VAL A 216 -6.21 23.89 24.23
N THR A 217 -6.06 25.20 24.27
CA THR A 217 -6.64 26.04 25.33
C THR A 217 -7.90 26.70 24.79
N ILE A 218 -9.01 26.38 25.42
CA ILE A 218 -10.33 26.97 25.10
C ILE A 218 -10.69 27.92 26.21
N THR A 219 -10.87 29.21 25.89
CA THR A 219 -11.26 30.26 26.81
C THR A 219 -12.64 30.79 26.43
N ARG A 220 -13.57 30.79 27.35
CA ARG A 220 -14.89 31.39 27.16
C ARG A 220 -14.80 32.90 27.30
N VAL A 221 -15.26 33.63 26.30
CA VAL A 221 -15.25 35.07 26.29
C VAL A 221 -16.67 35.55 26.58
N SER A 222 -16.85 36.21 27.73
CA SER A 222 -18.09 36.90 28.01
C SER A 222 -18.23 38.10 27.09
N GLY A 223 -19.27 38.16 26.31
CA GLY A 223 -19.53 39.30 25.43
C GLY A 223 -19.79 40.53 26.28
N LYS A 224 -18.83 41.44 26.40
CA LYS A 224 -19.16 42.83 26.81
C LYS A 224 -20.07 43.40 25.73
N LYS A 225 -21.36 43.58 26.03
CA LYS A 225 -22.25 44.41 25.24
C LYS A 225 -21.60 45.78 25.13
N ASN A 226 -21.17 46.17 23.94
CA ASN A 226 -20.91 47.57 23.60
C ASN A 226 -22.26 48.32 23.57
N HIS A 227 -22.72 48.71 24.73
CA HIS A 227 -23.81 49.64 24.90
C HIS A 227 -23.24 51.06 25.01
N LYS A 228 -22.57 51.56 23.97
CA LYS A 228 -22.21 52.96 23.83
C LYS A 228 -22.22 53.37 22.37
N ALA A 229 -23.37 53.42 21.74
CA ALA A 229 -23.58 54.15 20.48
C ALA A 229 -25.08 54.37 20.21
N LYS A 230 -25.83 54.86 21.21
CA LYS A 230 -27.17 55.44 20.96
C LYS A 230 -27.48 56.47 22.03
N GLU A 231 -26.68 57.50 22.12
CA GLU A 231 -27.06 58.70 22.88
C GLU A 231 -26.27 59.90 22.37
N LYS A 232 -26.50 60.25 21.11
CA LYS A 232 -26.19 61.57 20.55
C LYS A 232 -26.86 61.73 19.19
N GLN A 233 -28.19 61.77 19.19
CA GLN A 233 -28.96 62.39 18.14
C GLN A 233 -30.34 62.70 18.74
N GLU A 234 -30.37 63.67 19.65
CA GLU A 234 -31.51 64.53 19.95
C GLU A 234 -30.95 65.76 20.63
N PHE A 235 -30.68 66.76 19.79
CA PHE A 235 -30.85 68.21 20.02
C PHE A 235 -30.62 68.92 18.70
#